data_9970ea59d8266aeb88053f69882b09e6
#
_entry.id   9970ea59d8266aeb88053f69882b09e6
#
_cell.length_a   1.000
_cell.length_b   1.000
_cell.length_c   1.000
_cell.angle_alpha   90.00
_cell.angle_beta   90.00
_cell.angle_gamma   90.00
#
_symmetry.space_group_name_H-M   'P 1'
#
loop_
_entity.id
_entity.type
_entity.pdbx_description
1 polymer ?
#
loop_
_entity_poly.entity_id
_entity_poly.type
_entity_poly.pdbx_seq_one_letter_code
_entity_poly.pdbx_strand_id
1 'polypeptide(L)'
;MSARRGFVEGAVFFLESGTHLEAVLSGSRPGDVVFTPAGTAVRSDPRVVEYDGRFCRPGDQLTFDGRQTLELQEYVAAPFVAIVGPTVIRQCSAEGVAAFFSDADTARESGVFVEQLLSSAVLLDSLVSFVGTDHEPDALVRVHVSADGGYRDGPDGLVIGEVGDERTDVEARAVDGAGRGRAFARIVDRGMFEADLDDRRWLARYVAALEILRQWDGIPARPAISGFGGHLVRALDELPALLGVVSADAPFLLTGGDDEYLLVDPVTRRRFRLGIDAARAAECLIATGDESAAVSLLAAELDRRASSVAPVVREVRGDLAAVGLDVAASRDEGL
;
A
#
# COMPACT_ATOMS: atom_id res chain seq x y z
N MET A 1 2.70 -6.47 -6.26
CA MET A 1 3.92 -5.64 -6.34
C MET A 1 3.83 -4.67 -5.18
N SER A 2 4.78 -4.68 -4.26
CA SER A 2 4.83 -3.78 -3.12
C SER A 2 4.77 -2.34 -3.63
N ALA A 3 4.07 -1.43 -2.93
CA ALA A 3 4.16 0.00 -3.17
C ALA A 3 5.60 0.53 -2.97
N ARG A 4 6.48 -0.32 -2.46
CA ARG A 4 7.91 -0.04 -2.30
C ARG A 4 8.65 -0.53 -3.53
N ARG A 5 9.38 0.36 -4.18
CA ARG A 5 10.39 0.06 -5.20
C ARG A 5 11.43 -0.89 -4.57
N GLY A 6 11.21 -2.19 -4.67
CA GLY A 6 12.11 -3.16 -4.05
C GLY A 6 12.90 -3.98 -5.05
N PHE A 7 12.45 -4.04 -6.32
CA PHE A 7 13.01 -4.99 -7.29
C PHE A 7 13.22 -4.44 -8.70
N VAL A 8 12.67 -3.28 -9.03
CA VAL A 8 12.85 -2.64 -10.35
C VAL A 8 13.20 -1.18 -10.12
N GLU A 9 14.37 -0.76 -10.56
CA GLU A 9 14.85 0.62 -10.41
C GLU A 9 14.18 1.59 -11.40
N GLY A 10 13.66 1.06 -12.51
CA GLY A 10 12.99 1.81 -13.57
C GLY A 10 11.49 1.58 -13.64
N ALA A 11 10.92 1.96 -14.77
CA ALA A 11 9.51 1.71 -15.07
C ALA A 11 9.26 0.26 -15.51
N VAL A 12 8.04 -0.20 -15.25
CA VAL A 12 7.55 -1.49 -15.75
C VAL A 12 6.55 -1.23 -16.87
N PHE A 13 6.87 -1.67 -18.07
CA PHE A 13 5.98 -1.64 -19.22
C PHE A 13 5.29 -3.00 -19.37
N PHE A 14 3.99 -2.98 -19.51
CA PHE A 14 3.19 -4.17 -19.78
C PHE A 14 2.51 -4.00 -21.15
N LEU A 15 2.92 -4.77 -22.13
CA LEU A 15 2.43 -4.70 -23.51
C LEU A 15 1.30 -5.72 -23.73
N GLU A 16 0.14 -5.27 -24.20
CA GLU A 16 -0.92 -6.17 -24.68
C GLU A 16 -0.57 -6.85 -26.00
N SER A 17 0.31 -6.22 -26.79
CA SER A 17 0.72 -6.71 -28.11
C SER A 17 2.23 -6.60 -28.29
N GLY A 18 2.86 -7.66 -28.78
CA GLY A 18 4.27 -7.66 -29.14
C GLY A 18 4.64 -6.72 -30.31
N THR A 19 3.65 -6.24 -31.06
CA THR A 19 3.86 -5.31 -32.20
C THR A 19 4.60 -4.05 -31.80
N HIS A 20 4.45 -3.61 -30.54
CA HIS A 20 5.01 -2.37 -30.03
C HIS A 20 6.37 -2.54 -29.34
N LEU A 21 6.87 -3.78 -29.21
CA LEU A 21 8.04 -4.08 -28.40
C LEU A 21 9.29 -3.31 -28.82
N GLU A 22 9.63 -3.26 -30.11
CA GLU A 22 10.83 -2.57 -30.59
C GLU A 22 10.77 -1.06 -30.28
N ALA A 23 9.61 -0.45 -30.50
CA ALA A 23 9.42 0.97 -30.23
C ALA A 23 9.52 1.28 -28.72
N VAL A 24 8.90 0.46 -27.86
CA VAL A 24 8.98 0.60 -26.41
C VAL A 24 10.42 0.41 -25.92
N LEU A 25 11.14 -0.59 -26.42
CA LEU A 25 12.53 -0.82 -26.05
C LEU A 25 13.46 0.34 -26.46
N SER A 26 13.18 0.99 -27.60
CA SER A 26 13.97 2.14 -28.04
C SER A 26 13.84 3.35 -27.12
N GLY A 27 12.66 3.54 -26.48
CA GLY A 27 12.39 4.59 -25.50
C GLY A 27 12.66 4.18 -24.05
N SER A 28 13.04 2.92 -23.78
CA SER A 28 13.25 2.41 -22.43
C SER A 28 14.68 2.63 -21.94
N ARG A 29 14.83 2.83 -20.62
CA ARG A 29 16.12 2.97 -19.92
C ARG A 29 16.65 1.61 -19.45
N PRO A 30 17.95 1.49 -19.11
CA PRO A 30 18.55 0.22 -18.68
C PRO A 30 17.88 -0.45 -17.47
N GLY A 31 17.30 0.33 -16.55
CA GLY A 31 16.61 -0.18 -15.35
C GLY A 31 15.14 -0.54 -15.56
N ASP A 32 14.59 -0.29 -16.77
CA ASP A 32 13.20 -0.62 -17.08
C ASP A 32 13.01 -2.13 -17.32
N VAL A 33 11.77 -2.61 -17.11
CA VAL A 33 11.36 -3.98 -17.44
C VAL A 33 10.17 -3.93 -18.37
N VAL A 34 10.21 -4.75 -19.43
CA VAL A 34 9.16 -4.81 -20.47
C VAL A 34 8.59 -6.21 -20.52
N PHE A 35 7.33 -6.34 -20.09
CA PHE A 35 6.55 -7.56 -20.25
C PHE A 35 5.89 -7.57 -21.63
N THR A 36 6.07 -8.64 -22.39
CA THR A 36 5.53 -8.80 -23.76
C THR A 36 4.94 -10.18 -23.98
N PRO A 37 3.90 -10.34 -24.82
CA PRO A 37 3.41 -11.65 -25.22
C PRO A 37 4.52 -12.52 -25.82
N ALA A 38 4.52 -13.81 -25.49
CA ALA A 38 5.47 -14.79 -25.98
C ALA A 38 5.40 -14.94 -27.51
N GLY A 39 6.54 -15.34 -28.12
CA GLY A 39 6.66 -15.49 -29.58
C GLY A 39 6.86 -14.17 -30.32
N THR A 40 7.07 -13.08 -29.59
CA THR A 40 7.54 -11.84 -30.19
C THR A 40 9.02 -12.03 -30.52
N ALA A 41 9.38 -12.01 -31.81
CA ALA A 41 10.75 -12.22 -32.25
C ALA A 41 11.67 -11.08 -31.76
N VAL A 42 12.36 -11.29 -30.66
CA VAL A 42 13.29 -10.32 -30.07
C VAL A 42 14.68 -10.94 -29.98
N ARG A 43 15.67 -10.13 -30.29
CA ARG A 43 17.03 -10.40 -29.83
C ARG A 43 17.01 -10.45 -28.31
N SER A 44 17.80 -11.34 -27.70
CA SER A 44 17.90 -11.46 -26.24
C SER A 44 18.21 -10.09 -25.59
N ASP A 45 17.18 -9.38 -25.14
CA ASP A 45 17.30 -8.14 -24.37
C ASP A 45 16.97 -8.48 -22.91
N PRO A 46 17.89 -8.20 -21.97
CA PRO A 46 17.68 -8.57 -20.56
C PRO A 46 16.53 -7.82 -19.88
N ARG A 47 16.02 -6.76 -20.48
CA ARG A 47 14.86 -6.01 -19.99
C ARG A 47 13.53 -6.68 -20.32
N VAL A 48 13.52 -7.65 -21.25
CA VAL A 48 12.30 -8.27 -21.77
C VAL A 48 11.97 -9.51 -20.97
N VAL A 49 10.71 -9.60 -20.53
CA VAL A 49 10.11 -10.76 -19.90
C VAL A 49 8.92 -11.19 -20.75
N GLU A 50 9.01 -12.37 -21.36
CA GLU A 50 7.91 -12.92 -22.13
C GLU A 50 6.86 -13.57 -21.22
N TYR A 51 5.60 -13.46 -21.63
CA TYR A 51 4.48 -14.11 -20.94
C TYR A 51 3.50 -14.76 -21.94
N ASP A 52 2.86 -15.83 -21.50
CA ASP A 52 1.69 -16.43 -22.17
C ASP A 52 0.41 -15.98 -21.49
N GLY A 53 -0.68 -15.85 -22.26
CA GLY A 53 -2.01 -15.52 -21.75
C GLY A 53 -2.36 -14.05 -21.88
N ARG A 54 -3.21 -13.57 -20.97
CA ARG A 54 -3.73 -12.20 -20.92
C ARG A 54 -3.82 -11.70 -19.48
N PHE A 55 -3.92 -10.39 -19.29
CA PHE A 55 -4.02 -9.79 -17.95
C PHE A 55 -4.84 -8.48 -17.93
N CYS A 56 -5.92 -8.43 -18.69
CA CYS A 56 -6.74 -7.24 -18.86
C CYS A 56 -8.10 -7.36 -18.16
N ARG A 57 -8.64 -8.58 -18.05
CA ARG A 57 -10.00 -8.83 -17.52
C ARG A 57 -9.97 -9.82 -16.36
N PRO A 58 -10.95 -9.75 -15.45
CA PRO A 58 -11.11 -10.77 -14.41
C PRO A 58 -11.19 -12.18 -15.00
N GLY A 59 -10.48 -13.12 -14.38
CA GLY A 59 -10.32 -14.49 -14.87
C GLY A 59 -9.15 -14.68 -15.85
N ASP A 60 -8.53 -13.60 -16.32
CA ASP A 60 -7.32 -13.71 -17.14
C ASP A 60 -6.17 -14.29 -16.33
N GLN A 61 -5.28 -15.00 -17.04
CA GLN A 61 -4.09 -15.58 -16.46
C GLN A 61 -2.85 -15.20 -17.28
N LEU A 62 -1.77 -14.89 -16.57
CA LEU A 62 -0.43 -14.81 -17.13
C LEU A 62 0.40 -16.00 -16.69
N THR A 63 1.14 -16.60 -17.62
CA THR A 63 2.09 -17.66 -17.30
C THR A 63 3.48 -17.24 -17.74
N PHE A 64 4.45 -17.36 -16.83
CA PHE A 64 5.86 -17.10 -17.06
C PHE A 64 6.63 -18.41 -17.11
N ASP A 65 7.44 -18.60 -18.14
CA ASP A 65 8.28 -19.81 -18.35
C ASP A 65 7.50 -21.13 -18.26
N GLY A 66 6.19 -21.12 -18.53
CA GLY A 66 5.33 -22.29 -18.41
C GLY A 66 5.19 -22.86 -16.99
N ARG A 67 5.61 -22.13 -15.96
CA ARG A 67 5.69 -22.62 -14.57
C ARG A 67 4.97 -21.76 -13.55
N GLN A 68 5.08 -20.45 -13.68
CA GLN A 68 4.49 -19.50 -12.73
C GLN A 68 3.27 -18.88 -13.36
N THR A 69 2.11 -19.12 -12.78
CA THR A 69 0.85 -18.53 -13.22
C THR A 69 0.40 -17.49 -12.22
N LEU A 70 0.00 -16.33 -12.74
CA LEU A 70 -0.60 -15.24 -12.01
C LEU A 70 -2.02 -15.04 -12.53
N GLU A 71 -3.01 -15.10 -11.66
CA GLU A 71 -4.42 -14.92 -12.00
C GLU A 71 -4.86 -13.50 -11.67
N LEU A 72 -5.77 -12.93 -12.50
CA LEU A 72 -6.41 -11.65 -12.25
C LEU A 72 -7.85 -11.85 -11.80
N GLN A 73 -8.21 -11.25 -10.65
CA GLN A 73 -9.58 -11.27 -10.15
C GLN A 73 -10.10 -9.85 -9.88
N GLU A 74 -11.41 -9.65 -10.07
CA GLU A 74 -12.13 -8.44 -9.67
C GLU A 74 -12.27 -8.38 -8.16
N TYR A 75 -12.15 -7.18 -7.59
CA TYR A 75 -12.23 -6.97 -6.14
C TYR A 75 -13.53 -7.50 -5.53
N VAL A 76 -14.68 -7.17 -6.13
CA VAL A 76 -15.99 -7.60 -5.62
C VAL A 76 -16.27 -9.08 -5.85
N ALA A 77 -15.58 -9.73 -6.76
CA ALA A 77 -15.72 -11.16 -7.03
C ALA A 77 -14.79 -12.03 -6.18
N ALA A 78 -13.68 -11.45 -5.71
CA ALA A 78 -12.65 -12.17 -4.96
C ALA A 78 -13.15 -12.94 -3.73
N PRO A 79 -14.14 -12.46 -2.94
CA PRO A 79 -14.69 -13.21 -1.82
C PRO A 79 -15.43 -14.50 -2.23
N PHE A 80 -15.83 -14.64 -3.48
CA PHE A 80 -16.65 -15.74 -3.98
C PHE A 80 -15.86 -16.76 -4.80
N VAL A 81 -14.56 -16.56 -4.97
CA VAL A 81 -13.68 -17.46 -5.73
C VAL A 81 -12.62 -18.08 -4.82
N ALA A 82 -12.24 -19.32 -5.12
CA ALA A 82 -11.14 -19.97 -4.40
C ALA A 82 -9.79 -19.44 -4.93
N ILE A 83 -9.01 -18.83 -4.07
CA ILE A 83 -7.66 -18.40 -4.38
C ILE A 83 -6.71 -19.59 -4.16
N VAL A 84 -6.25 -20.18 -5.25
CA VAL A 84 -5.40 -21.39 -5.22
C VAL A 84 -3.92 -21.05 -5.38
N GLY A 85 -3.61 -19.98 -6.08
CA GLY A 85 -2.24 -19.55 -6.39
C GLY A 85 -2.08 -18.04 -6.37
N PRO A 86 -0.91 -17.53 -6.82
CA PRO A 86 -0.67 -16.09 -6.90
C PRO A 86 -1.77 -15.39 -7.69
N THR A 87 -2.52 -14.52 -7.02
CA THR A 87 -3.70 -13.85 -7.58
C THR A 87 -3.57 -12.34 -7.39
N VAL A 88 -3.71 -11.59 -8.47
CA VAL A 88 -3.83 -10.13 -8.43
C VAL A 88 -5.31 -9.78 -8.31
N ILE A 89 -5.65 -9.07 -7.25
CA ILE A 89 -6.98 -8.48 -7.08
C ILE A 89 -6.92 -7.03 -7.56
N ARG A 90 -7.79 -6.71 -8.52
CA ARG A 90 -7.91 -5.38 -9.14
C ARG A 90 -9.31 -4.84 -8.98
N GLN A 91 -9.42 -3.54 -8.76
CA GLN A 91 -10.68 -2.82 -8.89
C GLN A 91 -10.88 -2.52 -10.39
N CYS A 92 -11.70 -3.32 -11.07
CA CYS A 92 -11.99 -3.16 -12.49
C CYS A 92 -13.28 -2.36 -12.74
N SER A 93 -13.95 -1.91 -11.68
CA SER A 93 -15.22 -1.20 -11.72
C SER A 93 -15.31 -0.13 -10.63
N ALA A 94 -16.22 0.82 -10.78
CA ALA A 94 -16.51 1.80 -9.73
C ALA A 94 -17.01 1.12 -8.45
N GLU A 95 -17.75 0.01 -8.58
CA GLU A 95 -18.20 -0.80 -7.45
C GLU A 95 -17.03 -1.44 -6.72
N GLY A 96 -16.00 -1.90 -7.44
CA GLY A 96 -14.78 -2.47 -6.85
C GLY A 96 -13.99 -1.44 -6.05
N VAL A 97 -13.92 -0.20 -6.54
CA VAL A 97 -13.29 0.92 -5.81
C VAL A 97 -14.08 1.27 -4.56
N ALA A 98 -15.41 1.40 -4.68
CA ALA A 98 -16.28 1.71 -3.55
C ALA A 98 -16.24 0.61 -2.48
N ALA A 99 -16.23 -0.67 -2.89
CA ALA A 99 -16.10 -1.80 -1.98
C ALA A 99 -14.77 -1.77 -1.22
N PHE A 100 -13.67 -1.46 -1.89
CA PHE A 100 -12.36 -1.33 -1.23
C PHE A 100 -12.37 -0.24 -0.14
N PHE A 101 -12.96 0.93 -0.42
CA PHE A 101 -13.11 1.99 0.57
C PHE A 101 -14.00 1.57 1.74
N SER A 102 -15.14 0.93 1.46
CA SER A 102 -16.05 0.42 2.50
C SER A 102 -15.38 -0.61 3.40
N ASP A 103 -14.59 -1.51 2.83
CA ASP A 103 -13.84 -2.50 3.60
C ASP A 103 -12.74 -1.86 4.46
N ALA A 104 -12.08 -0.83 3.94
CA ALA A 104 -11.11 -0.07 4.69
C ALA A 104 -11.77 0.69 5.87
N ASP A 105 -12.93 1.33 5.64
CA ASP A 105 -13.73 1.99 6.68
C ASP A 105 -14.15 0.97 7.76
N THR A 106 -14.64 -0.21 7.36
CA THR A 106 -15.00 -1.30 8.28
C THR A 106 -13.80 -1.74 9.12
N ALA A 107 -12.63 -1.90 8.51
CA ALA A 107 -11.42 -2.24 9.25
C ALA A 107 -11.02 -1.12 10.22
N ARG A 108 -11.14 0.14 9.81
CA ARG A 108 -10.85 1.30 10.66
C ARG A 108 -11.76 1.36 11.88
N GLU A 109 -13.06 1.11 11.69
CA GLU A 109 -14.07 1.22 12.72
C GLU A 109 -14.11 0.01 13.67
N SER A 110 -14.01 -1.20 13.12
CA SER A 110 -14.25 -2.44 13.85
C SER A 110 -13.03 -3.34 14.07
N GLY A 111 -11.90 -3.05 13.40
CA GLY A 111 -10.73 -3.93 13.39
C GLY A 111 -10.90 -5.19 12.53
N VAL A 112 -12.00 -5.29 11.77
CA VAL A 112 -12.29 -6.45 10.92
C VAL A 112 -11.72 -6.21 9.52
N PHE A 113 -10.67 -6.93 9.20
CA PHE A 113 -10.03 -6.88 7.88
C PHE A 113 -10.61 -7.95 6.96
N VAL A 114 -10.69 -7.62 5.68
CA VAL A 114 -11.22 -8.49 4.64
C VAL A 114 -10.31 -9.70 4.43
N GLU A 115 -10.84 -10.90 4.64
CA GLU A 115 -10.08 -12.16 4.71
C GLU A 115 -9.30 -12.46 3.42
N GLN A 116 -9.91 -12.24 2.23
CA GLN A 116 -9.23 -12.49 0.95
C GLN A 116 -7.98 -11.61 0.75
N LEU A 117 -7.93 -10.41 1.36
CA LEU A 117 -6.75 -9.55 1.28
C LEU A 117 -5.64 -9.96 2.25
N LEU A 118 -5.93 -10.85 3.19
CA LEU A 118 -4.97 -11.33 4.19
C LEU A 118 -4.22 -12.58 3.75
N SER A 119 -4.59 -13.17 2.61
CA SER A 119 -3.85 -14.29 2.04
C SER A 119 -2.50 -13.82 1.47
N SER A 120 -1.44 -14.57 1.75
CA SER A 120 -0.09 -14.33 1.20
C SER A 120 -0.03 -14.54 -0.32
N ALA A 121 -1.00 -15.29 -0.88
CA ALA A 121 -1.13 -15.49 -2.33
C ALA A 121 -1.72 -14.27 -3.06
N VAL A 122 -2.32 -13.31 -2.34
CA VAL A 122 -2.98 -12.16 -2.93
C VAL A 122 -2.05 -10.96 -3.07
N LEU A 123 -2.07 -10.36 -4.25
CA LEU A 123 -1.45 -9.08 -4.57
C LEU A 123 -2.56 -8.08 -4.91
N LEU A 124 -2.68 -7.01 -4.15
CA LEU A 124 -3.60 -5.93 -4.48
C LEU A 124 -2.98 -5.06 -5.57
N ASP A 125 -3.69 -4.88 -6.69
CA ASP A 125 -3.24 -4.01 -7.79
C ASP A 125 -3.42 -2.53 -7.45
N SER A 126 -2.70 -1.68 -8.14
CA SER A 126 -2.85 -0.22 -8.06
C SER A 126 -2.71 0.40 -6.66
N LEU A 127 -1.99 -0.27 -5.75
CA LEU A 127 -1.75 0.21 -4.38
C LEU A 127 -1.24 1.65 -4.32
N VAL A 128 -0.37 2.04 -5.26
CA VAL A 128 0.19 3.41 -5.35
C VAL A 128 -0.91 4.46 -5.44
N SER A 129 -2.03 4.15 -6.11
CA SER A 129 -3.15 5.08 -6.24
C SER A 129 -3.90 5.33 -4.93
N PHE A 130 -3.80 4.40 -3.98
CA PHE A 130 -4.45 4.52 -2.67
C PHE A 130 -3.52 5.10 -1.60
N VAL A 131 -2.22 4.90 -1.72
CA VAL A 131 -1.28 5.21 -0.65
C VAL A 131 -0.82 6.67 -0.68
N GLY A 132 -0.94 7.36 -1.79
CA GLY A 132 -0.33 8.69 -1.97
C GLY A 132 1.19 8.60 -1.78
N THR A 133 1.96 8.98 -2.74
CA THR A 133 3.41 9.03 -2.56
C THR A 133 3.80 10.47 -2.31
N ASP A 134 4.30 10.76 -1.11
CA ASP A 134 5.07 11.98 -0.83
C ASP A 134 6.46 11.92 -1.50
N HIS A 135 6.72 10.83 -2.19
CA HIS A 135 7.92 10.69 -3.00
C HIS A 135 7.69 11.38 -4.32
N GLU A 136 8.69 12.15 -4.74
CA GLU A 136 8.72 12.81 -6.05
C GLU A 136 8.03 11.94 -7.09
N PRO A 137 7.14 12.50 -7.89
CA PRO A 137 6.48 11.79 -8.96
C PRO A 137 7.52 11.42 -10.01
N ASP A 138 8.42 10.52 -9.69
CA ASP A 138 9.25 9.85 -10.69
C ASP A 138 8.30 9.08 -11.56
N ALA A 139 7.90 9.76 -12.35
CA ALA A 139 7.10 9.83 -13.48
C ALA A 139 6.48 8.51 -13.94
N LEU A 140 7.18 7.46 -14.16
CA LEU A 140 6.66 6.21 -14.70
C LEU A 140 7.06 5.04 -13.81
N VAL A 141 6.12 4.56 -13.00
CA VAL A 141 6.31 3.32 -12.21
C VAL A 141 5.78 2.13 -13.00
N ARG A 142 4.59 2.28 -13.58
CA ARG A 142 3.92 1.25 -14.35
C ARG A 142 3.24 1.87 -15.55
N VAL A 143 3.52 1.33 -16.73
CA VAL A 143 2.93 1.76 -18.00
C VAL A 143 2.27 0.56 -18.65
N HIS A 144 0.97 0.65 -18.86
CA HIS A 144 0.22 -0.29 -19.67
C HIS A 144 0.24 0.19 -21.11
N VAL A 145 0.71 -0.65 -22.03
CA VAL A 145 0.74 -0.38 -23.46
C VAL A 145 -0.38 -1.16 -24.11
N SER A 146 -1.44 -0.45 -24.47
CA SER A 146 -2.61 -1.07 -25.11
C SER A 146 -2.31 -1.60 -26.52
N ALA A 147 -3.15 -2.47 -27.04
CA ALA A 147 -2.95 -3.07 -28.36
C ALA A 147 -2.92 -2.04 -29.50
N ASP A 148 -3.56 -0.87 -29.32
CA ASP A 148 -3.53 0.27 -30.23
C ASP A 148 -2.34 1.21 -30.04
N GLY A 149 -1.46 0.93 -29.08
CA GLY A 149 -0.22 1.67 -28.85
C GLY A 149 -0.34 2.82 -27.83
N GLY A 150 -1.46 2.97 -27.16
CA GLY A 150 -1.64 4.00 -26.13
C GLY A 150 -0.89 3.64 -24.84
N TYR A 151 -0.13 4.57 -24.28
CA TYR A 151 0.45 4.47 -22.94
C TYR A 151 -0.54 4.91 -21.88
N ARG A 152 -0.74 4.09 -20.84
CA ARG A 152 -1.69 4.35 -19.76
C ARG A 152 -1.07 4.03 -18.39
N ASP A 153 -1.58 4.68 -17.36
CA ASP A 153 -1.25 4.33 -15.97
C ASP A 153 -2.10 3.14 -15.49
N GLY A 154 -1.77 1.95 -15.97
CA GLY A 154 -2.58 0.74 -15.81
C GLY A 154 -3.66 0.59 -16.90
N PRO A 155 -4.37 -0.56 -16.98
CA PRO A 155 -5.33 -0.87 -18.04
C PRO A 155 -6.49 0.12 -18.12
N ASP A 156 -6.96 0.59 -16.97
CA ASP A 156 -8.09 1.51 -16.82
C ASP A 156 -7.66 2.94 -16.47
N GLY A 157 -6.36 3.22 -16.64
CA GLY A 157 -5.77 4.48 -16.28
C GLY A 157 -5.86 5.58 -17.33
N LEU A 158 -5.39 6.75 -16.90
CA LEU A 158 -5.23 7.92 -17.75
C LEU A 158 -4.27 7.61 -18.91
N VAL A 159 -4.60 8.10 -20.09
CA VAL A 159 -3.69 8.10 -21.23
C VAL A 159 -2.58 9.12 -20.99
N ILE A 160 -1.34 8.67 -21.00
CA ILE A 160 -0.14 9.47 -20.76
C ILE A 160 0.75 9.61 -22.01
N GLY A 161 0.37 8.99 -23.11
CA GLY A 161 1.08 9.08 -24.40
C GLY A 161 0.74 7.95 -25.34
N GLU A 162 1.52 7.88 -26.42
CA GLU A 162 1.42 6.85 -27.45
C GLU A 162 2.80 6.29 -27.77
N VAL A 163 2.82 5.10 -28.35
CA VAL A 163 4.08 4.46 -28.84
C VAL A 163 4.70 5.35 -29.91
N GLY A 164 5.96 5.72 -29.68
CA GLY A 164 6.71 6.66 -30.51
C GLY A 164 6.88 8.05 -29.91
N ASP A 165 6.15 8.36 -28.86
CA ASP A 165 6.39 9.60 -28.09
C ASP A 165 7.76 9.54 -27.38
N GLU A 166 8.40 10.69 -27.26
CA GLU A 166 9.62 10.82 -26.49
C GLU A 166 9.36 10.52 -25.00
N ARG A 167 10.27 9.79 -24.37
CA ARG A 167 10.13 9.39 -22.96
C ARG A 167 9.88 10.56 -22.02
N THR A 168 10.56 11.69 -22.26
CA THR A 168 10.42 12.91 -21.45
C THR A 168 9.04 13.53 -21.57
N ASP A 169 8.38 13.43 -22.73
CA ASP A 169 7.05 13.94 -22.94
C ASP A 169 5.99 13.07 -22.23
N VAL A 170 6.20 11.75 -22.27
CA VAL A 170 5.35 10.80 -21.52
C VAL A 170 5.50 11.02 -20.02
N GLU A 171 6.72 11.21 -19.53
CA GLU A 171 7.00 11.53 -18.13
C GLU A 171 6.36 12.87 -17.73
N ALA A 172 6.48 13.90 -18.53
CA ALA A 172 5.84 15.20 -18.26
C ALA A 172 4.32 15.08 -18.18
N ARG A 173 3.67 14.36 -19.11
CA ARG A 173 2.21 14.14 -19.07
C ARG A 173 1.80 13.29 -17.86
N ALA A 174 2.61 12.33 -17.46
CA ALA A 174 2.36 11.54 -16.26
C ALA A 174 2.43 12.40 -15.00
N VAL A 175 3.33 13.38 -14.94
CA VAL A 175 3.45 14.37 -13.86
C VAL A 175 2.28 15.37 -13.90
N ASP A 176 1.98 15.95 -15.07
CA ASP A 176 0.87 16.91 -15.24
C ASP A 176 -0.49 16.27 -14.93
N GLY A 177 -0.63 14.98 -15.24
CA GLY A 177 -1.76 14.16 -14.85
C GLY A 177 -1.68 13.68 -13.40
N ALA A 178 -0.67 14.14 -12.62
CA ALA A 178 -0.47 13.69 -11.26
C ALA A 178 -1.71 13.89 -10.41
N GLY A 179 -2.06 12.84 -9.72
CA GLY A 179 -3.21 12.74 -8.86
C GLY A 179 -3.44 11.26 -8.58
N ARG A 180 -3.94 10.99 -7.39
CA ARG A 180 -4.07 9.62 -6.89
C ARG A 180 -5.01 8.75 -7.74
N GLY A 181 -6.02 9.36 -8.38
CA GLY A 181 -7.03 8.65 -9.17
C GLY A 181 -6.66 8.28 -10.60
N ARG A 182 -5.45 8.60 -11.08
CA ARG A 182 -5.11 8.42 -12.50
C ARG A 182 -5.16 6.97 -12.99
N ALA A 183 -4.87 5.98 -12.11
CA ALA A 183 -4.95 4.57 -12.47
C ALA A 183 -6.38 4.06 -12.65
N PHE A 184 -7.38 4.81 -12.17
CA PHE A 184 -8.81 4.51 -12.23
C PHE A 184 -9.60 5.50 -13.09
N ALA A 185 -8.93 6.37 -13.86
CA ALA A 185 -9.56 7.48 -14.56
C ALA A 185 -10.65 7.08 -15.57
N ARG A 186 -10.69 5.80 -16.00
CA ARG A 186 -11.71 5.27 -16.91
C ARG A 186 -12.90 4.64 -16.20
N ILE A 187 -12.81 4.39 -14.89
CA ILE A 187 -13.85 3.68 -14.12
C ILE A 187 -14.48 4.53 -13.03
N VAL A 188 -13.79 5.57 -12.54
CA VAL A 188 -14.32 6.50 -11.55
C VAL A 188 -14.04 7.94 -11.95
N ASP A 189 -14.91 8.87 -11.52
CA ASP A 189 -14.62 10.29 -11.60
C ASP A 189 -13.43 10.62 -10.70
N ARG A 190 -12.44 11.29 -11.27
CA ARG A 190 -11.18 11.57 -10.58
C ARG A 190 -11.37 12.50 -9.39
N GLY A 191 -12.22 13.53 -9.54
CA GLY A 191 -12.46 14.47 -8.44
C GLY A 191 -13.17 13.80 -7.26
N MET A 192 -14.11 12.91 -7.54
CA MET A 192 -14.76 12.11 -6.50
C MET A 192 -13.76 11.17 -5.81
N PHE A 193 -12.91 10.49 -6.58
CA PHE A 193 -11.90 9.59 -6.02
C PHE A 193 -10.90 10.34 -5.13
N GLU A 194 -10.43 11.53 -5.55
CA GLU A 194 -9.52 12.35 -4.76
C GLU A 194 -10.20 12.83 -3.46
N ALA A 195 -11.48 13.23 -3.51
CA ALA A 195 -12.25 13.59 -2.31
C ALA A 195 -12.40 12.40 -1.35
N ASP A 196 -12.69 11.20 -1.87
CA ASP A 196 -12.76 9.98 -1.08
C ASP A 196 -11.44 9.64 -0.37
N LEU A 197 -10.30 9.92 -1.03
CA LEU A 197 -8.98 9.75 -0.43
C LEU A 197 -8.66 10.82 0.62
N ASP A 198 -9.09 12.06 0.39
CA ASP A 198 -8.90 13.15 1.35
C ASP A 198 -9.68 12.92 2.65
N ASP A 199 -10.86 12.31 2.55
CA ASP A 199 -11.64 11.87 3.72
C ASP A 199 -10.97 10.70 4.45
N ARG A 200 -10.11 9.92 3.75
CA ARG A 200 -9.44 8.73 4.27
C ARG A 200 -7.91 8.87 4.26
N ARG A 201 -7.38 9.95 4.78
CA ARG A 201 -5.91 10.19 4.85
C ARG A 201 -5.13 9.04 5.51
N TRP A 202 -5.81 8.23 6.32
CA TRP A 202 -5.27 7.04 6.97
C TRP A 202 -5.23 5.79 6.06
N LEU A 203 -5.70 5.87 4.81
CA LEU A 203 -5.82 4.70 3.92
C LEU A 203 -4.47 4.04 3.62
N ALA A 204 -3.40 4.83 3.52
CA ALA A 204 -2.04 4.31 3.39
C ALA A 204 -1.65 3.41 4.57
N ARG A 205 -2.11 3.77 5.78
CA ARG A 205 -1.94 2.97 6.98
C ARG A 205 -2.72 1.65 6.93
N TYR A 206 -3.95 1.65 6.39
CA TYR A 206 -4.72 0.43 6.15
C TYR A 206 -3.99 -0.54 5.21
N VAL A 207 -3.47 -0.04 4.11
CA VAL A 207 -2.70 -0.87 3.15
C VAL A 207 -1.47 -1.48 3.82
N ALA A 208 -0.74 -0.70 4.62
CA ALA A 208 0.41 -1.21 5.36
C ALA A 208 0.00 -2.26 6.42
N ALA A 209 -1.15 -2.06 7.07
CA ALA A 209 -1.71 -3.02 8.03
C ALA A 209 -2.05 -4.37 7.38
N LEU A 210 -2.65 -4.36 6.17
CA LEU A 210 -2.88 -5.59 5.39
C LEU A 210 -1.58 -6.36 5.14
N GLU A 211 -0.49 -5.67 4.78
CA GLU A 211 0.81 -6.29 4.55
C GLU A 211 1.41 -6.92 5.82
N ILE A 212 1.20 -6.27 6.96
CA ILE A 212 1.60 -6.82 8.25
C ILE A 212 0.78 -8.06 8.58
N LEU A 213 -0.55 -7.99 8.47
CA LEU A 213 -1.44 -9.10 8.82
C LEU A 213 -1.27 -10.34 7.93
N ARG A 214 -0.85 -10.18 6.68
CA ARG A 214 -0.48 -11.30 5.79
C ARG A 214 0.62 -12.19 6.35
N GLN A 215 1.45 -11.67 7.28
CA GLN A 215 2.49 -12.47 7.94
C GLN A 215 1.92 -13.51 8.92
N TRP A 216 0.63 -13.42 9.24
CA TRP A 216 -0.14 -14.37 10.03
C TRP A 216 -1.11 -15.21 9.17
N ASP A 217 -0.87 -15.30 7.86
CA ASP A 217 -1.66 -16.16 6.97
C ASP A 217 -1.60 -17.62 7.48
N GLY A 218 -2.77 -18.27 7.51
CA GLY A 218 -2.91 -19.63 8.05
C GLY A 218 -2.90 -19.74 9.58
N ILE A 219 -2.74 -18.64 10.33
CA ILE A 219 -2.80 -18.62 11.79
C ILE A 219 -4.22 -18.23 12.22
N PRO A 220 -4.94 -19.06 13.00
CA PRO A 220 -6.35 -18.82 13.36
C PRO A 220 -6.59 -17.53 14.15
N ALA A 221 -5.63 -17.15 15.00
CA ALA A 221 -5.73 -15.96 15.84
C ALA A 221 -4.74 -14.89 15.34
N ARG A 222 -5.26 -13.96 14.53
CA ARG A 222 -4.48 -12.78 14.12
C ARG A 222 -4.50 -11.75 15.24
N PRO A 223 -3.38 -11.00 15.43
CA PRO A 223 -3.36 -9.92 16.40
C PRO A 223 -4.28 -8.77 15.95
N ALA A 224 -4.86 -8.05 16.89
CA ALA A 224 -5.48 -6.77 16.63
C ALA A 224 -4.39 -5.70 16.37
N ILE A 225 -4.71 -4.72 15.53
CA ILE A 225 -3.82 -3.60 15.23
C ILE A 225 -4.38 -2.33 15.87
N SER A 226 -3.58 -1.66 16.68
CA SER A 226 -3.95 -0.36 17.26
C SER A 226 -4.31 0.66 16.18
N GLY A 227 -5.41 1.37 16.43
CA GLY A 227 -6.00 2.33 15.49
C GLY A 227 -6.94 1.71 14.45
N PHE A 228 -7.14 0.40 14.49
CA PHE A 228 -8.18 -0.30 13.75
C PHE A 228 -9.09 -1.04 14.73
N GLY A 229 -10.32 -0.56 14.87
CA GLY A 229 -11.28 -1.05 15.87
C GLY A 229 -11.01 -0.54 17.29
N GLY A 230 -10.15 0.46 17.45
CA GLY A 230 -9.81 1.09 18.73
C GLY A 230 -8.32 1.06 19.05
N HIS A 231 -7.99 1.62 20.22
CA HIS A 231 -6.62 1.72 20.75
C HIS A 231 -6.48 0.92 22.06
N LEU A 232 -5.26 0.53 22.37
CA LEU A 232 -4.91 -0.03 23.69
C LEU A 232 -5.12 1.01 24.80
N VAL A 233 -4.78 2.28 24.50
CA VAL A 233 -5.01 3.44 25.36
C VAL A 233 -6.35 4.07 25.00
N ARG A 234 -7.37 3.86 25.83
CA ARG A 234 -8.74 4.35 25.56
C ARG A 234 -8.85 5.87 25.46
N ALA A 235 -7.99 6.58 26.17
CA ALA A 235 -7.92 8.04 26.07
C ALA A 235 -7.68 8.54 24.64
N LEU A 236 -7.07 7.74 23.75
CA LEU A 236 -6.92 8.05 22.34
C LEU A 236 -8.25 8.05 21.58
N ASP A 237 -9.15 7.14 21.91
CA ASP A 237 -10.48 7.06 21.30
C ASP A 237 -11.40 8.20 21.80
N GLU A 238 -11.19 8.65 23.05
CA GLU A 238 -11.98 9.73 23.66
C GLU A 238 -11.52 11.13 23.24
N LEU A 239 -10.27 11.27 22.79
CA LEU A 239 -9.64 12.55 22.44
C LEU A 239 -9.12 12.57 20.99
N PRO A 240 -9.99 12.32 19.98
CA PRO A 240 -9.56 12.23 18.60
C PRO A 240 -8.88 13.50 18.06
N ALA A 241 -9.12 14.66 18.67
CA ALA A 241 -8.46 15.92 18.31
C ALA A 241 -6.94 15.92 18.57
N LEU A 242 -6.45 15.01 19.41
CA LEU A 242 -5.01 14.84 19.65
C LEU A 242 -4.35 13.88 18.66
N LEU A 243 -5.16 13.11 17.92
CA LEU A 243 -4.65 12.20 16.92
C LEU A 243 -4.22 12.97 15.67
N GLY A 244 -3.02 12.70 15.21
CA GLY A 244 -2.55 13.14 13.89
C GLY A 244 -2.84 12.09 12.81
N VAL A 245 -2.57 12.45 11.57
CA VAL A 245 -2.46 11.47 10.50
C VAL A 245 -1.14 10.72 10.70
N VAL A 246 -1.23 9.44 11.05
CA VAL A 246 -0.07 8.59 11.29
C VAL A 246 0.43 8.06 9.95
N SER A 247 1.71 8.28 9.65
CA SER A 247 2.36 7.80 8.43
C SER A 247 2.23 6.27 8.27
N ALA A 248 2.13 5.80 7.03
CA ALA A 248 2.15 4.37 6.71
C ALA A 248 3.45 3.68 7.16
N ASP A 249 4.53 4.44 7.22
CA ASP A 249 5.86 3.96 7.63
C ASP A 249 6.08 3.98 9.15
N ALA A 250 5.18 4.59 9.91
CA ALA A 250 5.24 4.55 11.37
C ALA A 250 5.04 3.12 11.90
N PRO A 251 5.66 2.77 13.02
CA PRO A 251 5.49 1.45 13.63
C PRO A 251 4.03 1.13 13.95
N PHE A 252 3.68 -0.15 13.92
CA PHE A 252 2.37 -0.66 14.30
C PHE A 252 2.45 -1.34 15.66
N LEU A 253 1.54 -0.98 16.57
CA LEU A 253 1.33 -1.74 17.78
C LEU A 253 0.27 -2.81 17.51
N LEU A 254 0.64 -4.07 17.75
CA LEU A 254 -0.22 -5.23 17.64
C LEU A 254 -0.48 -5.79 19.03
N THR A 255 -1.73 -6.16 19.28
CA THR A 255 -2.13 -6.82 20.52
C THR A 255 -2.59 -8.24 20.22
N GLY A 256 -1.89 -9.23 20.77
CA GLY A 256 -2.24 -10.64 20.69
C GLY A 256 -3.08 -11.11 21.87
N GLY A 257 -3.41 -12.42 21.88
CA GLY A 257 -3.93 -13.06 23.09
C GLY A 257 -2.87 -13.09 24.20
N ASP A 258 -3.29 -13.31 25.43
CA ASP A 258 -2.42 -13.48 26.61
C ASP A 258 -1.47 -12.30 26.91
N ASP A 259 -1.98 -11.06 26.77
CA ASP A 259 -1.22 -9.82 27.06
C ASP A 259 0.12 -9.70 26.27
N GLU A 260 0.15 -10.22 25.06
CA GLU A 260 1.29 -10.07 24.17
C GLU A 260 1.18 -8.78 23.36
N TYR A 261 2.18 -7.89 23.48
CA TYR A 261 2.27 -6.62 22.76
C TYR A 261 3.49 -6.63 21.86
N LEU A 262 3.26 -6.43 20.56
CA LEU A 262 4.30 -6.42 19.55
C LEU A 262 4.32 -5.07 18.84
N LEU A 263 5.46 -4.41 18.82
CA LEU A 263 5.72 -3.28 17.96
C LEU A 263 6.36 -3.80 16.67
N VAL A 264 5.77 -3.48 15.53
CA VAL A 264 6.23 -3.93 14.21
C VAL A 264 6.64 -2.72 13.39
N ASP A 265 7.87 -2.69 12.94
CA ASP A 265 8.37 -1.74 11.96
C ASP A 265 7.95 -2.20 10.54
N PRO A 266 7.07 -1.47 9.85
CA PRO A 266 6.60 -1.88 8.53
C PRO A 266 7.69 -1.77 7.45
N VAL A 267 8.72 -0.94 7.69
CA VAL A 267 9.82 -0.71 6.74
C VAL A 267 10.84 -1.84 6.79
N THR A 268 11.39 -2.11 7.98
CA THR A 268 12.43 -3.11 8.19
C THR A 268 11.89 -4.49 8.55
N ARG A 269 10.58 -4.59 8.84
CA ARG A 269 9.88 -5.80 9.31
C ARG A 269 10.41 -6.36 10.64
N ARG A 270 11.16 -5.55 11.40
CA ARG A 270 11.61 -5.91 12.74
C ARG A 270 10.41 -5.91 13.70
N ARG A 271 10.46 -6.79 14.69
CA ARG A 271 9.43 -6.95 15.71
C ARG A 271 10.06 -6.82 17.08
N PHE A 272 9.41 -6.07 17.96
CA PHE A 272 9.84 -5.83 19.32
C PHE A 272 8.71 -6.21 20.26
N ARG A 273 9.00 -7.07 21.22
CA ARG A 273 8.04 -7.40 22.29
C ARG A 273 8.11 -6.34 23.37
N LEU A 274 6.96 -5.80 23.77
CA LEU A 274 6.85 -4.75 24.78
C LEU A 274 6.08 -5.27 25.99
N GLY A 275 6.41 -4.76 27.18
CA GLY A 275 5.52 -4.83 28.34
C GLY A 275 4.36 -3.83 28.18
N ILE A 276 3.28 -4.03 28.92
CA ILE A 276 2.03 -3.25 28.83
C ILE A 276 2.26 -1.73 28.96
N ASP A 277 3.08 -1.28 29.90
CA ASP A 277 3.33 0.14 30.11
C ASP A 277 4.14 0.76 28.95
N ALA A 278 5.12 0.01 28.43
CA ALA A 278 5.88 0.43 27.26
C ALA A 278 5.00 0.44 25.99
N ALA A 279 4.08 -0.54 25.85
CA ALA A 279 3.15 -0.60 24.74
C ALA A 279 2.20 0.61 24.73
N ARG A 280 1.62 0.97 25.87
CA ARG A 280 0.77 2.16 26.04
C ARG A 280 1.52 3.45 25.73
N ALA A 281 2.75 3.59 26.25
CA ALA A 281 3.59 4.75 25.97
C ALA A 281 3.97 4.85 24.47
N ALA A 282 4.33 3.73 23.84
CA ALA A 282 4.64 3.67 22.42
C ALA A 282 3.42 4.03 21.56
N GLU A 283 2.23 3.53 21.91
CA GLU A 283 0.99 3.85 21.21
C GLU A 283 0.68 5.36 21.27
N CYS A 284 0.77 5.97 22.46
CA CYS A 284 0.59 7.41 22.61
C CYS A 284 1.59 8.21 21.75
N LEU A 285 2.87 7.81 21.76
CA LEU A 285 3.91 8.46 20.97
C LEU A 285 3.64 8.35 19.45
N ILE A 286 3.27 7.17 18.97
CA ILE A 286 2.95 6.95 17.56
C ILE A 286 1.73 7.76 17.13
N ALA A 287 0.68 7.75 17.95
CA ALA A 287 -0.57 8.42 17.62
C ALA A 287 -0.46 9.95 17.64
N THR A 288 0.37 10.51 18.49
CA THR A 288 0.50 11.97 18.65
C THR A 288 1.72 12.56 17.95
N GLY A 289 2.80 11.80 17.78
CA GLY A 289 4.10 12.30 17.33
C GLY A 289 4.75 13.32 18.30
N ASP A 290 4.15 13.55 19.46
CA ASP A 290 4.56 14.56 20.44
C ASP A 290 4.67 14.00 21.85
N GLU A 291 5.82 14.21 22.51
CA GLU A 291 6.08 13.67 23.86
C GLU A 291 5.13 14.25 24.91
N SER A 292 4.79 15.54 24.81
CA SER A 292 3.93 16.21 25.81
C SER A 292 2.48 15.71 25.70
N ALA A 293 1.98 15.56 24.47
CA ALA A 293 0.66 14.98 24.20
C ALA A 293 0.61 13.52 24.65
N ALA A 294 1.64 12.73 24.34
CA ALA A 294 1.74 11.33 24.77
C ALA A 294 1.74 11.20 26.30
N VAL A 295 2.47 12.07 27.02
CA VAL A 295 2.46 12.12 28.50
C VAL A 295 1.07 12.45 29.00
N SER A 296 0.38 13.41 28.39
CA SER A 296 -0.98 13.82 28.81
C SER A 296 -1.99 12.68 28.63
N LEU A 297 -1.96 11.98 27.51
CA LEU A 297 -2.83 10.83 27.20
C LEU A 297 -2.56 9.66 28.15
N LEU A 298 -1.29 9.31 28.35
CA LEU A 298 -0.92 8.21 29.25
C LEU A 298 -1.26 8.53 30.70
N ALA A 299 -1.14 9.79 31.12
CA ALA A 299 -1.54 10.24 32.44
C ALA A 299 -3.05 10.12 32.66
N ALA A 300 -3.85 10.49 31.66
CA ALA A 300 -5.30 10.31 31.66
C ALA A 300 -5.70 8.82 31.73
N GLU A 301 -5.11 7.98 30.88
CA GLU A 301 -5.36 6.54 30.85
C GLU A 301 -5.09 5.84 32.18
N LEU A 302 -3.99 6.22 32.85
CA LEU A 302 -3.56 5.59 34.09
C LEU A 302 -4.12 6.25 35.36
N ASP A 303 -4.90 7.32 35.21
CA ASP A 303 -5.35 8.18 36.32
C ASP A 303 -4.18 8.62 37.24
N ARG A 304 -3.09 9.09 36.59
CA ARG A 304 -1.85 9.50 37.26
C ARG A 304 -1.45 10.94 36.89
N ARG A 305 -0.59 11.54 37.70
CA ARG A 305 -0.03 12.84 37.37
C ARG A 305 0.94 12.74 36.19
N ALA A 306 0.94 13.71 35.31
CA ALA A 306 1.86 13.78 34.17
C ALA A 306 3.35 13.61 34.58
N SER A 307 3.73 14.20 35.72
CA SER A 307 5.11 14.08 36.24
C SER A 307 5.53 12.65 36.60
N SER A 308 4.57 11.76 36.90
CA SER A 308 4.88 10.37 37.24
C SER A 308 4.99 9.46 36.00
N VAL A 309 4.35 9.82 34.88
CA VAL A 309 4.40 9.04 33.63
C VAL A 309 5.42 9.56 32.62
N ALA A 310 5.80 10.82 32.69
CA ALA A 310 6.79 11.42 31.79
C ALA A 310 8.13 10.66 31.70
N PRO A 311 8.69 10.11 32.79
CA PRO A 311 9.90 9.29 32.72
C PRO A 311 9.72 8.05 31.85
N VAL A 312 8.57 7.35 31.92
CA VAL A 312 8.27 6.14 31.14
C VAL A 312 8.17 6.48 29.66
N VAL A 313 7.44 7.55 29.29
CA VAL A 313 7.31 8.00 27.91
C VAL A 313 8.68 8.34 27.31
N ARG A 314 9.53 9.04 28.08
CA ARG A 314 10.87 9.43 27.66
C ARG A 314 11.81 8.22 27.49
N GLU A 315 11.75 7.25 28.40
CA GLU A 315 12.51 6.01 28.31
C GLU A 315 12.12 5.23 27.04
N VAL A 316 10.83 5.00 26.84
CA VAL A 316 10.33 4.30 25.64
C VAL A 316 10.73 5.03 24.36
N ARG A 317 10.61 6.37 24.31
CA ARG A 317 11.07 7.15 23.15
C ARG A 317 12.57 6.97 22.92
N GLY A 318 13.38 6.98 23.96
CA GLY A 318 14.81 6.76 23.89
C GLY A 318 15.16 5.36 23.37
N ASP A 319 14.46 4.32 23.86
CA ASP A 319 14.64 2.94 23.42
C ASP A 319 14.26 2.74 21.96
N LEU A 320 13.14 3.34 21.52
CA LEU A 320 12.71 3.30 20.13
C LEU A 320 13.73 3.99 19.20
N ALA A 321 14.21 5.17 19.59
CA ALA A 321 15.25 5.88 18.85
C ALA A 321 16.56 5.08 18.78
N ALA A 322 16.96 4.40 19.86
CA ALA A 322 18.16 3.57 19.90
C ALA A 322 18.11 2.39 18.92
N VAL A 323 16.92 1.90 18.61
CA VAL A 323 16.71 0.85 17.59
C VAL A 323 16.37 1.40 16.19
N GLY A 324 16.45 2.72 16.01
CA GLY A 324 16.22 3.39 14.73
C GLY A 324 14.75 3.60 14.38
N LEU A 325 13.84 3.57 15.36
CA LEU A 325 12.43 3.89 15.19
C LEU A 325 12.20 5.32 15.68
N ASP A 326 12.09 6.26 14.74
CA ASP A 326 11.75 7.65 15.08
C ASP A 326 10.23 7.84 15.01
N VAL A 327 9.60 7.87 16.17
CA VAL A 327 8.15 8.11 16.30
C VAL A 327 7.77 9.59 16.15
N ALA A 328 8.72 10.51 16.22
CA ALA A 328 8.48 11.94 16.00
C ALA A 328 8.35 12.27 14.50
N ALA A 329 9.05 11.54 13.63
CA ALA A 329 8.94 11.64 12.17
C ALA A 329 7.66 10.96 11.60
N SER A 330 6.79 10.44 12.46
CA SER A 330 5.60 9.67 12.09
C SER A 330 4.42 10.53 11.63
N ARG A 331 4.58 11.85 11.57
CA ARG A 331 3.55 12.77 11.05
C ARG A 331 3.90 13.20 9.63
N ASP A 332 2.94 13.12 8.74
CA ASP A 332 2.98 13.88 7.49
C ASP A 332 2.94 15.37 7.84
N GLU A 333 4.05 16.09 7.64
CA GLU A 333 4.12 17.55 7.76
C GLU A 333 3.41 18.26 6.58
N GLY A 334 2.56 17.55 5.85
CA GLY A 334 1.81 18.03 4.69
C GLY A 334 0.47 18.65 5.07
N LEU A 335 0.50 19.89 5.57
CA LEU A 335 -0.62 20.85 5.55
C LEU A 335 -0.23 22.07 4.74
#